data_d702509de29d9243b3f064d24d5d3d35
#
_entry.id   d702509de29d9243b3f064d24d5d3d35
#
_cell.length_a   1.000
_cell.length_b   1.000
_cell.length_c   1.000
_cell.angle_alpha   90.00
_cell.angle_beta   90.00
_cell.angle_gamma   90.00
#
_symmetry.space_group_name_H-M   'P 1'
#
loop_
_entity.id
_entity.type
_entity.pdbx_description
1 polymer ?
#
loop_
_entity_poly.entity_id
_entity_poly.type
_entity_poly.pdbx_seq_one_letter_code
_entity_poly.pdbx_strand_id
1 'polypeptide(L)'
;MKSFKTLAVASSFALCATFAFAAPDEQTIMKSMTFHYGQYPASQYSKEVAVVNWDSKEGIERFNRAEKGDFFRLAHHFKPQNNPANCGQAAATVVLSAIYELNKTPFPVIEEWPIAFGDKKYPLQYRLLNDSNFFNESTDKVLDRRMISMKITDKNGKFGGGIDIDQLQKMLKIHGVKSQLINVEKFSDHALSDFRKLVKEVVNSEKNFLVLNYDHSYKSLMGGHFSPIAAYDEKSDSVLMLDVAAHRNPWIWINLSDVFHAMNTKNYAGTSYRGYLIVSTKLAK
;
A
#
# COMPACT_ATOMS: atom_id res chain seq x y z
N MET A 1 35.05 -41.27 -64.44
CA MET A 1 33.71 -41.47 -63.89
C MET A 1 33.84 -41.72 -62.40
N LYS A 2 33.53 -40.71 -61.58
CA LYS A 2 33.51 -40.79 -60.11
C LYS A 2 32.10 -40.58 -59.62
N SER A 3 31.55 -41.61 -58.96
CA SER A 3 30.22 -41.67 -58.43
C SER A 3 30.10 -40.79 -57.18
N PHE A 4 29.16 -39.86 -57.16
CA PHE A 4 28.77 -39.09 -55.98
C PHE A 4 27.69 -39.87 -55.21
N LYS A 5 28.01 -40.28 -53.99
CA LYS A 5 27.03 -40.79 -53.04
C LYS A 5 26.35 -39.61 -52.35
N THR A 6 25.08 -39.49 -52.54
CA THR A 6 24.23 -38.53 -51.85
C THR A 6 23.97 -38.99 -50.41
N LEU A 7 24.36 -38.20 -49.45
CA LEU A 7 24.09 -38.43 -48.03
C LEU A 7 22.73 -37.78 -47.68
N ALA A 8 21.74 -38.57 -47.38
CA ALA A 8 20.46 -38.08 -46.89
C ALA A 8 20.58 -37.71 -45.41
N VAL A 9 20.43 -36.44 -45.10
CA VAL A 9 20.34 -35.96 -43.69
C VAL A 9 18.86 -36.05 -43.29
N ALA A 10 18.56 -36.95 -42.38
CA ALA A 10 17.25 -37.03 -41.75
C ALA A 10 17.10 -35.90 -40.72
N SER A 11 16.28 -34.92 -41.03
CA SER A 11 15.91 -33.86 -40.07
C SER A 11 14.90 -34.41 -39.07
N SER A 12 15.35 -34.69 -37.84
CA SER A 12 14.43 -35.00 -36.73
C SER A 12 13.76 -33.71 -36.28
N PHE A 13 12.53 -33.49 -36.69
CA PHE A 13 11.66 -32.48 -36.10
C PHE A 13 11.27 -32.93 -34.68
N ALA A 14 11.92 -32.32 -33.67
CA ALA A 14 11.46 -32.42 -32.29
C ALA A 14 10.14 -31.64 -32.18
N LEU A 15 9.03 -32.36 -32.02
CA LEU A 15 7.73 -31.77 -31.70
C LEU A 15 7.81 -31.22 -30.26
N CYS A 16 8.11 -29.92 -30.11
CA CYS A 16 7.90 -29.21 -28.86
C CYS A 16 6.38 -29.09 -28.66
N ALA A 17 5.79 -30.01 -27.90
CA ALA A 17 4.45 -29.83 -27.38
C ALA A 17 4.49 -28.66 -26.37
N THR A 18 4.13 -27.48 -26.86
CA THR A 18 3.82 -26.34 -25.97
C THR A 18 2.51 -26.67 -25.28
N PHE A 19 2.60 -27.13 -24.05
CA PHE A 19 1.43 -27.15 -23.16
C PHE A 19 1.04 -25.71 -22.91
N ALA A 20 0.12 -25.18 -23.70
CA ALA A 20 -0.59 -23.96 -23.39
C ALA A 20 -1.49 -24.28 -22.19
N PHE A 21 -1.01 -23.98 -20.98
CA PHE A 21 -1.91 -23.90 -19.84
C PHE A 21 -2.90 -22.77 -20.14
N ALA A 22 -4.14 -23.13 -20.44
CA ALA A 22 -5.20 -22.15 -20.52
C ALA A 22 -5.22 -21.40 -19.18
N ALA A 23 -5.23 -20.07 -19.25
CA ALA A 23 -5.41 -19.25 -18.05
C ALA A 23 -6.71 -19.71 -17.38
N PRO A 24 -6.72 -19.94 -16.05
CA PRO A 24 -7.93 -20.35 -15.36
C PRO A 24 -9.02 -19.31 -15.62
N ASP A 25 -10.24 -19.75 -15.88
CA ASP A 25 -11.38 -18.87 -16.07
C ASP A 25 -11.66 -18.04 -14.80
N GLU A 26 -12.34 -16.93 -14.99
CA GLU A 26 -12.64 -15.97 -13.90
C GLU A 26 -13.39 -16.65 -12.74
N GLN A 27 -14.26 -17.62 -13.01
CA GLN A 27 -14.97 -18.38 -11.97
C GLN A 27 -14.02 -19.29 -11.18
N THR A 28 -13.03 -19.88 -11.82
CA THR A 28 -12.01 -20.71 -11.16
C THR A 28 -11.10 -19.85 -10.30
N ILE A 29 -10.72 -18.65 -10.79
CA ILE A 29 -9.96 -17.66 -10.00
C ILE A 29 -10.78 -17.21 -8.80
N MET A 30 -12.03 -16.81 -9.00
CA MET A 30 -12.91 -16.39 -7.91
C MET A 30 -13.16 -17.52 -6.91
N LYS A 31 -13.34 -18.75 -7.38
CA LYS A 31 -13.53 -19.93 -6.52
C LYS A 31 -12.27 -20.26 -5.71
N SER A 32 -11.09 -20.13 -6.29
CA SER A 32 -9.82 -20.28 -5.56
C SER A 32 -9.61 -19.17 -4.53
N MET A 33 -9.96 -17.94 -4.89
CA MET A 33 -9.96 -16.82 -3.96
C MET A 33 -10.96 -17.04 -2.82
N THR A 34 -12.18 -17.46 -3.13
CA THR A 34 -13.23 -17.77 -2.14
C THR A 34 -12.82 -18.90 -1.21
N PHE A 35 -12.15 -19.93 -1.72
CA PHE A 35 -11.70 -21.05 -0.92
C PHE A 35 -10.60 -20.69 0.08
N HIS A 36 -9.70 -19.78 -0.28
CA HIS A 36 -8.64 -19.29 0.63
C HIS A 36 -9.12 -18.19 1.56
N TYR A 37 -10.12 -17.43 1.16
CA TYR A 37 -10.74 -16.36 1.95
C TYR A 37 -12.03 -16.80 2.68
N GLY A 38 -12.56 -17.98 2.37
CA GLY A 38 -13.77 -18.54 2.98
C GLY A 38 -13.67 -18.89 4.47
N GLN A 39 -12.51 -18.73 5.09
CA GLN A 39 -12.33 -18.80 6.54
C GLN A 39 -12.43 -17.42 7.23
N TYR A 40 -12.59 -16.33 6.46
CA TYR A 40 -13.03 -15.09 7.05
C TYR A 40 -14.50 -15.22 7.40
N PRO A 41 -14.91 -14.91 8.64
CA PRO A 41 -16.30 -14.59 8.88
C PRO A 41 -16.66 -13.55 7.82
N ALA A 42 -17.74 -13.81 7.07
CA ALA A 42 -18.31 -12.86 6.12
C ALA A 42 -18.16 -11.48 6.75
N SER A 43 -17.55 -10.54 6.03
CA SER A 43 -17.14 -9.26 6.62
C SER A 43 -18.32 -8.80 7.47
N GLN A 44 -18.12 -8.48 8.74
CA GLN A 44 -19.17 -7.95 9.60
C GLN A 44 -19.77 -6.67 9.01
N TYR A 45 -19.25 -6.26 7.87
CA TYR A 45 -19.58 -5.10 7.08
C TYR A 45 -20.46 -5.51 5.89
N SER A 46 -21.72 -5.79 6.15
CA SER A 46 -22.73 -6.10 5.12
C SER A 46 -23.36 -4.84 4.49
N LYS A 47 -22.93 -3.65 4.91
CA LYS A 47 -23.49 -2.39 4.42
C LYS A 47 -22.64 -1.87 3.26
N GLU A 48 -23.30 -1.60 2.13
CA GLU A 48 -22.67 -0.87 1.04
C GLU A 48 -22.22 0.51 1.53
N VAL A 49 -20.90 0.73 1.53
CA VAL A 49 -20.31 1.99 1.99
C VAL A 49 -20.30 2.98 0.83
N ALA A 50 -20.97 4.10 1.03
CA ALA A 50 -20.95 5.19 0.08
C ALA A 50 -19.57 5.86 0.08
N VAL A 51 -18.89 5.81 -1.06
CA VAL A 51 -17.64 6.55 -1.30
C VAL A 51 -17.87 7.60 -2.38
N VAL A 52 -17.20 8.73 -2.26
CA VAL A 52 -17.25 9.79 -3.26
C VAL A 52 -15.86 9.96 -3.88
N ASN A 53 -15.77 9.83 -5.20
CA ASN A 53 -14.51 10.05 -5.89
C ASN A 53 -14.07 11.51 -5.69
N TRP A 54 -12.78 11.69 -5.39
CA TRP A 54 -12.21 13.00 -5.06
C TRP A 54 -12.37 14.05 -6.17
N ASP A 55 -12.34 13.63 -7.44
CA ASP A 55 -12.44 14.43 -8.66
C ASP A 55 -13.88 14.59 -9.19
N SER A 56 -14.86 13.99 -8.53
CA SER A 56 -16.28 14.24 -8.82
C SER A 56 -16.70 15.65 -8.36
N LYS A 57 -17.82 16.15 -8.87
CA LYS A 57 -18.37 17.44 -8.44
C LYS A 57 -18.47 17.52 -6.91
N GLU A 58 -19.06 16.50 -6.28
CA GLU A 58 -19.20 16.44 -4.83
C GLU A 58 -17.83 16.30 -4.14
N GLY A 59 -16.90 15.51 -4.70
CA GLY A 59 -15.55 15.35 -4.16
C GLY A 59 -14.77 16.67 -4.16
N ILE A 60 -14.88 17.46 -5.23
CA ILE A 60 -14.29 18.79 -5.32
C ILE A 60 -14.93 19.76 -4.33
N GLU A 61 -16.25 19.73 -4.17
CA GLU A 61 -16.95 20.54 -3.16
C GLU A 61 -16.50 20.20 -1.74
N ARG A 62 -16.32 18.91 -1.40
CA ARG A 62 -15.74 18.47 -0.12
C ARG A 62 -14.31 18.99 0.03
N PHE A 63 -13.47 18.82 -1.00
CA PHE A 63 -12.09 19.26 -0.97
C PHE A 63 -11.96 20.77 -0.75
N ASN A 64 -12.81 21.59 -1.38
CA ASN A 64 -12.75 23.04 -1.27
C ASN A 64 -13.00 23.53 0.16
N ARG A 65 -13.88 22.89 0.93
CA ARG A 65 -14.23 23.27 2.30
C ARG A 65 -13.48 22.50 3.39
N ALA A 66 -12.77 21.41 3.02
CA ALA A 66 -12.09 20.54 3.96
C ALA A 66 -10.87 21.18 4.60
N GLU A 67 -10.54 20.72 5.81
CA GLU A 67 -9.23 20.86 6.39
C GLU A 67 -8.28 19.91 5.66
N LYS A 68 -7.18 20.42 5.07
CA LYS A 68 -6.36 19.68 4.10
C LYS A 68 -4.86 20.01 4.15
N GLY A 69 -4.35 20.37 5.31
CA GLY A 69 -2.92 20.67 5.47
C GLY A 69 -2.03 19.51 5.06
N ASP A 70 -2.40 18.29 5.39
CA ASP A 70 -1.64 17.10 5.03
C ASP A 70 -1.71 16.77 3.54
N PHE A 71 -2.78 17.16 2.85
CA PHE A 71 -2.87 16.93 1.41
C PHE A 71 -1.69 17.53 0.65
N PHE A 72 -1.34 18.77 0.93
CA PHE A 72 -0.25 19.47 0.23
C PHE A 72 1.12 18.85 0.52
N ARG A 73 1.27 18.17 1.66
CA ARG A 73 2.51 17.48 2.03
C ARG A 73 2.59 16.07 1.45
N LEU A 74 1.47 15.34 1.41
CA LEU A 74 1.45 13.95 1.01
C LEU A 74 1.23 13.74 -0.49
N ALA A 75 0.36 14.55 -1.13
CA ALA A 75 -0.01 14.39 -2.53
C ALA A 75 1.18 14.55 -3.48
N HIS A 76 2.12 15.44 -3.14
CA HIS A 76 3.36 15.63 -3.91
C HIS A 76 4.21 14.35 -3.98
N HIS A 77 4.17 13.54 -2.93
CA HIS A 77 4.93 12.29 -2.82
C HIS A 77 4.13 11.05 -3.18
N PHE A 78 2.88 11.21 -3.60
CA PHE A 78 2.03 10.07 -3.91
C PHE A 78 2.62 9.21 -5.02
N LYS A 79 2.69 7.91 -4.74
CA LYS A 79 3.03 6.87 -5.70
C LYS A 79 2.08 5.70 -5.49
N PRO A 80 1.49 5.18 -6.58
CA PRO A 80 0.66 3.99 -6.47
C PRO A 80 1.51 2.77 -6.10
N GLN A 81 0.88 1.82 -5.43
CA GLN A 81 1.51 0.51 -5.19
C GLN A 81 1.84 -0.18 -6.53
N ASN A 82 2.98 -0.86 -6.58
CA ASN A 82 3.49 -1.52 -7.77
C ASN A 82 3.05 -2.99 -7.92
N ASN A 83 2.41 -3.56 -6.89
CA ASN A 83 1.74 -4.87 -6.95
C ASN A 83 0.60 -4.94 -5.90
N PRO A 84 -0.31 -5.92 -6.00
CA PRO A 84 -1.49 -6.01 -5.13
C PRO A 84 -1.21 -6.15 -3.63
N ALA A 85 -0.01 -6.60 -3.23
CA ALA A 85 0.37 -6.80 -1.83
C ALA A 85 1.16 -5.63 -1.23
N ASN A 86 1.51 -4.60 -2.03
CA ASN A 86 2.43 -3.51 -1.65
C ASN A 86 1.74 -2.27 -1.06
N CYS A 87 0.48 -2.35 -0.63
CA CYS A 87 -0.23 -1.17 -0.11
C CYS A 87 0.45 -0.57 1.14
N GLY A 88 0.95 -1.41 2.04
CA GLY A 88 1.58 -0.95 3.29
C GLY A 88 2.87 -0.15 3.04
N GLN A 89 3.79 -0.68 2.22
CA GLN A 89 5.01 0.06 1.90
C GLN A 89 4.75 1.26 0.99
N ALA A 90 3.79 1.18 0.06
CA ALA A 90 3.43 2.34 -0.76
C ALA A 90 2.89 3.49 0.11
N ALA A 91 1.95 3.20 1.03
CA ALA A 91 1.46 4.18 2.00
C ALA A 91 2.61 4.73 2.88
N ALA A 92 3.52 3.87 3.33
CA ALA A 92 4.68 4.30 4.12
C ALA A 92 5.64 5.17 3.33
N THR A 93 5.92 4.86 2.05
CA THR A 93 6.83 5.67 1.24
C THR A 93 6.30 7.07 0.95
N VAL A 94 4.97 7.23 0.80
CA VAL A 94 4.33 8.55 0.70
C VAL A 94 4.62 9.37 1.95
N VAL A 95 4.34 8.80 3.13
CA VAL A 95 4.51 9.49 4.43
C VAL A 95 5.99 9.74 4.73
N LEU A 96 6.87 8.75 4.53
CA LEU A 96 8.31 8.91 4.75
C LEU A 96 8.92 9.96 3.83
N SER A 97 8.48 10.05 2.57
CA SER A 97 8.96 11.07 1.64
C SER A 97 8.61 12.47 2.14
N ALA A 98 7.38 12.68 2.60
CA ALA A 98 6.99 13.95 3.22
C ALA A 98 7.80 14.27 4.49
N ILE A 99 8.07 13.26 5.33
CA ILE A 99 8.90 13.42 6.53
C ILE A 99 10.33 13.79 6.18
N TYR A 100 10.92 13.14 5.17
CA TYR A 100 12.30 13.46 4.73
C TYR A 100 12.39 14.90 4.22
N GLU A 101 11.42 15.35 3.43
CA GLU A 101 11.37 16.73 2.96
C GLU A 101 11.23 17.73 4.11
N LEU A 102 10.29 17.51 5.04
CA LEU A 102 10.09 18.35 6.21
C LEU A 102 11.34 18.47 7.10
N ASN A 103 12.12 17.40 7.20
CA ASN A 103 13.36 17.37 8.00
C ASN A 103 14.61 17.71 7.16
N LYS A 104 14.47 18.11 5.89
CA LYS A 104 15.58 18.36 4.97
C LYS A 104 16.57 17.19 4.90
N THR A 105 16.05 15.98 5.04
CA THR A 105 16.84 14.74 4.98
C THR A 105 16.97 14.31 3.53
N PRO A 106 18.18 14.06 3.03
CA PRO A 106 18.35 13.60 1.66
C PRO A 106 17.67 12.26 1.41
N PHE A 107 16.95 12.12 0.29
CA PHE A 107 16.44 10.83 -0.14
C PHE A 107 17.58 9.85 -0.43
N PRO A 108 17.34 8.53 -0.32
CA PRO A 108 18.29 7.51 -0.74
C PRO A 108 18.72 7.70 -2.20
N VAL A 109 19.99 7.46 -2.49
CA VAL A 109 20.50 7.43 -3.86
C VAL A 109 20.00 6.15 -4.52
N ILE A 110 19.31 6.29 -5.65
CA ILE A 110 18.91 5.16 -6.49
C ILE A 110 19.97 4.88 -7.55
N GLU A 111 20.48 5.95 -8.13
CA GLU A 111 21.40 5.87 -9.26
C GLU A 111 22.38 7.04 -9.23
N GLU A 112 23.59 6.81 -9.72
CA GLU A 112 24.63 7.81 -9.80
C GLU A 112 25.30 7.74 -11.18
N TRP A 113 25.42 8.91 -11.84
CA TRP A 113 26.08 9.04 -13.12
C TRP A 113 27.21 10.06 -13.03
N PRO A 114 28.38 9.79 -13.61
CA PRO A 114 29.42 10.80 -13.74
C PRO A 114 29.03 11.81 -14.81
N ILE A 115 28.98 13.09 -14.45
CA ILE A 115 28.88 14.20 -15.39
C ILE A 115 30.26 14.84 -15.54
N ALA A 116 30.72 15.03 -16.77
CA ALA A 116 31.99 15.72 -17.08
C ALA A 116 31.73 17.21 -17.38
N PHE A 117 32.47 18.08 -16.69
CA PHE A 117 32.59 19.50 -17.02
C PHE A 117 34.08 19.80 -17.24
N GLY A 118 34.48 19.88 -18.48
CA GLY A 118 35.89 19.88 -18.87
C GLY A 118 36.58 18.59 -18.41
N ASP A 119 37.72 18.72 -17.75
CA ASP A 119 38.49 17.57 -17.23
C ASP A 119 37.99 17.03 -15.88
N LYS A 120 36.97 17.64 -15.29
CA LYS A 120 36.45 17.26 -14.00
C LYS A 120 35.16 16.43 -14.13
N LYS A 121 35.08 15.35 -13.33
CA LYS A 121 33.85 14.52 -13.21
C LYS A 121 33.16 14.81 -11.87
N TYR A 122 31.88 14.99 -11.96
CA TYR A 122 30.99 15.21 -10.78
C TYR A 122 29.92 14.10 -10.73
N PRO A 123 29.60 13.53 -9.56
CA PRO A 123 28.52 12.59 -9.45
C PRO A 123 27.18 13.32 -9.54
N LEU A 124 26.33 12.96 -10.52
CA LEU A 124 24.93 13.30 -10.50
C LEU A 124 24.17 12.17 -9.80
N GLN A 125 23.54 12.47 -8.69
CA GLN A 125 22.81 11.49 -7.89
C GLN A 125 21.31 11.65 -8.11
N TYR A 126 20.68 10.58 -8.57
CA TYR A 126 19.23 10.47 -8.59
C TYR A 126 18.76 9.90 -7.23
N ARG A 127 18.03 10.73 -6.50
CA ARG A 127 17.59 10.43 -5.14
C ARG A 127 16.08 10.33 -5.08
N LEU A 128 15.57 9.22 -4.56
CA LEU A 128 14.15 8.96 -4.44
C LEU A 128 13.90 7.89 -3.38
N LEU A 129 12.80 8.02 -2.64
CA LEU A 129 12.25 6.92 -1.84
C LEU A 129 11.10 6.26 -2.60
N ASN A 130 11.14 4.94 -2.74
CA ASN A 130 10.11 4.15 -3.41
C ASN A 130 9.98 2.75 -2.77
N ASP A 131 9.06 1.94 -3.28
CA ASP A 131 8.81 0.59 -2.76
C ASP A 131 10.06 -0.31 -2.77
N SER A 132 10.98 -0.11 -3.72
CA SER A 132 12.17 -0.96 -3.85
C SER A 132 13.21 -0.68 -2.78
N ASN A 133 13.44 0.60 -2.43
CA ASN A 133 14.42 0.99 -1.43
C ASN A 133 13.83 1.27 -0.04
N PHE A 134 12.51 1.16 0.12
CA PHE A 134 11.87 1.01 1.42
C PHE A 134 12.38 -0.25 2.14
N PHE A 135 12.65 -1.31 1.39
CA PHE A 135 13.23 -2.52 1.94
C PHE A 135 14.76 -2.45 1.99
N ASN A 136 15.30 -2.86 3.12
CA ASN A 136 16.73 -3.04 3.37
C ASN A 136 16.93 -4.29 4.25
N GLU A 137 18.16 -4.65 4.55
CA GLU A 137 18.47 -5.84 5.38
C GLU A 137 17.78 -5.85 6.75
N SER A 138 17.53 -4.68 7.33
CA SER A 138 16.87 -4.57 8.63
C SER A 138 15.35 -4.72 8.53
N THR A 139 14.73 -4.15 7.51
CA THR A 139 13.29 -4.33 7.26
C THR A 139 12.98 -5.75 6.80
N ASP A 140 13.88 -6.41 6.06
CA ASP A 140 13.73 -7.82 5.67
C ASP A 140 13.74 -8.79 6.86
N LYS A 141 14.34 -8.39 8.00
CA LYS A 141 14.24 -9.17 9.26
C LYS A 141 12.86 -9.07 9.90
N VAL A 142 12.08 -8.02 9.61
CA VAL A 142 10.69 -7.90 10.07
C VAL A 142 9.77 -8.75 9.20
N LEU A 143 9.92 -8.64 7.88
CA LEU A 143 9.22 -9.46 6.89
C LEU A 143 10.08 -9.51 5.62
N ASP A 144 10.45 -10.70 5.20
CA ASP A 144 11.18 -10.91 3.96
C ASP A 144 10.37 -10.36 2.78
N ARG A 145 10.92 -9.36 2.06
CA ARG A 145 10.26 -8.74 0.91
C ARG A 145 9.81 -9.74 -0.15
N ARG A 146 10.47 -10.89 -0.28
CA ARG A 146 10.09 -11.95 -1.22
C ARG A 146 8.74 -12.57 -0.89
N MET A 147 8.32 -12.51 0.38
CA MET A 147 7.01 -12.99 0.84
C MET A 147 5.88 -11.99 0.57
N ILE A 148 6.22 -10.74 0.16
CA ILE A 148 5.24 -9.73 -0.19
C ILE A 148 4.83 -9.94 -1.65
N SER A 149 4.05 -10.98 -1.87
CA SER A 149 3.57 -11.33 -3.19
C SER A 149 2.33 -12.22 -3.08
N MET A 150 1.36 -11.96 -3.92
CA MET A 150 0.19 -12.85 -4.09
C MET A 150 0.54 -14.15 -4.85
N LYS A 151 1.77 -14.27 -5.35
CA LYS A 151 2.19 -15.38 -6.21
C LYS A 151 3.07 -16.43 -5.51
N ILE A 152 3.60 -16.10 -4.34
CA ILE A 152 4.53 -16.97 -3.62
C ILE A 152 3.79 -17.64 -2.47
N THR A 153 3.85 -18.96 -2.42
CA THR A 153 3.43 -19.73 -1.25
C THR A 153 4.66 -20.11 -0.42
N ASP A 154 4.54 -20.07 0.89
CA ASP A 154 5.53 -20.65 1.77
C ASP A 154 5.53 -22.18 1.66
N LYS A 155 6.46 -22.85 2.37
CA LYS A 155 6.57 -24.33 2.39
C LYS A 155 5.31 -25.07 2.86
N ASN A 156 4.35 -24.35 3.47
CA ASN A 156 3.06 -24.87 3.94
C ASN A 156 1.92 -24.54 2.97
N GLY A 157 2.21 -23.98 1.78
CA GLY A 157 1.21 -23.59 0.79
C GLY A 157 0.47 -22.30 1.13
N LYS A 158 0.92 -21.55 2.16
CA LYS A 158 0.32 -20.26 2.51
C LYS A 158 0.83 -19.19 1.57
N PHE A 159 -0.09 -18.47 0.92
CA PHE A 159 0.28 -17.34 0.07
C PHE A 159 0.98 -16.26 0.89
N GLY A 160 1.98 -15.65 0.29
CA GLY A 160 2.53 -14.39 0.76
C GLY A 160 1.43 -13.33 0.74
N GLY A 161 1.43 -12.47 1.72
CA GLY A 161 0.47 -11.36 1.85
C GLY A 161 1.17 -10.02 1.85
N GLY A 162 0.40 -8.98 2.14
CA GLY A 162 0.94 -7.67 2.46
C GLY A 162 1.55 -7.63 3.87
N ILE A 163 2.03 -6.46 4.24
CA ILE A 163 2.57 -6.17 5.57
C ILE A 163 1.40 -6.02 6.55
N ASP A 164 1.54 -6.54 7.77
CA ASP A 164 0.63 -6.23 8.88
C ASP A 164 0.99 -4.88 9.51
N ILE A 165 0.06 -4.27 10.23
CA ILE A 165 0.23 -2.90 10.77
C ILE A 165 1.36 -2.81 11.82
N ASP A 166 1.55 -3.85 12.63
CA ASP A 166 2.65 -3.93 13.59
C ASP A 166 4.01 -4.11 12.90
N GLN A 167 4.05 -4.83 11.79
CA GLN A 167 5.24 -4.94 10.95
C GLN A 167 5.58 -3.61 10.29
N LEU A 168 4.57 -2.89 9.78
CA LEU A 168 4.75 -1.56 9.21
C LEU A 168 5.30 -0.59 10.25
N GLN A 169 4.77 -0.62 11.48
CA GLN A 169 5.29 0.19 12.59
C GLN A 169 6.78 -0.08 12.86
N LYS A 170 7.18 -1.34 12.91
CA LYS A 170 8.59 -1.74 13.11
C LYS A 170 9.48 -1.26 11.97
N MET A 171 8.99 -1.34 10.72
CA MET A 171 9.73 -0.86 9.54
C MET A 171 9.87 0.66 9.54
N LEU A 172 8.84 1.42 9.91
CA LEU A 172 8.92 2.88 10.08
C LEU A 172 9.98 3.26 11.15
N LYS A 173 10.04 2.51 12.25
CA LYS A 173 11.08 2.70 13.27
C LYS A 173 12.49 2.47 12.71
N ILE A 174 12.68 1.47 11.85
CA ILE A 174 13.97 1.21 11.15
C ILE A 174 14.34 2.39 10.24
N HIS A 175 13.36 3.06 9.63
CA HIS A 175 13.56 4.30 8.87
C HIS A 175 13.71 5.56 9.75
N GLY A 176 13.88 5.40 11.06
CA GLY A 176 14.09 6.51 11.99
C GLY A 176 12.82 7.29 12.34
N VAL A 177 11.63 6.75 12.08
CA VAL A 177 10.37 7.42 12.36
C VAL A 177 9.66 6.79 13.55
N LYS A 178 9.26 7.63 14.51
CA LYS A 178 8.42 7.21 15.63
C LYS A 178 6.96 7.17 15.19
N SER A 179 6.25 6.13 15.59
CA SER A 179 4.81 6.01 15.38
C SER A 179 4.14 5.33 16.56
N GLN A 180 2.88 5.70 16.79
CA GLN A 180 2.01 5.04 17.75
C GLN A 180 1.01 4.18 16.99
N LEU A 181 0.93 2.90 17.34
CA LEU A 181 -0.06 1.98 16.83
C LEU A 181 -1.29 1.96 17.72
N ILE A 182 -2.46 2.11 17.12
CA ILE A 182 -3.76 1.95 17.77
C ILE A 182 -4.54 0.88 17.01
N ASN A 183 -4.78 -0.26 17.66
CA ASN A 183 -5.67 -1.28 17.12
C ASN A 183 -7.11 -0.94 17.50
N VAL A 184 -8.03 -1.03 16.55
CA VAL A 184 -9.47 -0.80 16.79
C VAL A 184 -10.13 -2.15 17.14
N GLU A 185 -9.97 -2.55 18.38
CA GLU A 185 -10.48 -3.85 18.87
C GLU A 185 -11.99 -3.83 19.12
N LYS A 186 -12.54 -2.67 19.45
CA LYS A 186 -13.95 -2.50 19.75
C LYS A 186 -14.47 -1.21 19.16
N PHE A 187 -15.58 -1.32 18.44
CA PHE A 187 -16.34 -0.15 18.01
C PHE A 187 -17.18 0.38 19.19
N SER A 188 -17.14 1.70 19.38
CA SER A 188 -18.07 2.43 20.25
C SER A 188 -18.14 3.87 19.79
N ASP A 189 -19.25 4.56 20.12
CA ASP A 189 -19.43 5.99 19.79
C ASP A 189 -18.36 6.86 20.44
N HIS A 190 -17.91 6.49 21.64
CA HIS A 190 -16.82 7.18 22.33
C HIS A 190 -15.49 7.03 21.55
N ALA A 191 -15.13 5.81 21.17
CA ALA A 191 -13.90 5.56 20.41
C ALA A 191 -13.94 6.24 19.02
N LEU A 192 -15.08 6.24 18.35
CA LEU A 192 -15.28 6.98 17.10
C LEU A 192 -15.14 8.50 17.32
N SER A 193 -15.71 9.02 18.41
CA SER A 193 -15.60 10.44 18.76
C SER A 193 -14.14 10.85 19.00
N ASP A 194 -13.38 10.01 19.69
CA ASP A 194 -11.96 10.28 19.94
C ASP A 194 -11.12 10.20 18.66
N PHE A 195 -11.41 9.22 17.79
CA PHE A 195 -10.78 9.15 16.49
C PHE A 195 -11.09 10.36 15.62
N ARG A 196 -12.34 10.87 15.64
CA ARG A 196 -12.73 12.11 14.93
C ARG A 196 -11.95 13.32 15.42
N LYS A 197 -11.79 13.49 16.75
CA LYS A 197 -10.97 14.56 17.33
C LYS A 197 -9.52 14.45 16.87
N LEU A 198 -8.96 13.23 16.91
CA LEU A 198 -7.59 12.96 16.44
C LEU A 198 -7.41 13.32 14.97
N VAL A 199 -8.34 12.92 14.09
CA VAL A 199 -8.28 13.25 12.67
C VAL A 199 -8.27 14.76 12.45
N LYS A 200 -9.18 15.50 13.10
CA LYS A 200 -9.23 16.97 13.05
C LYS A 200 -7.92 17.61 13.51
N GLU A 201 -7.34 17.09 14.58
CA GLU A 201 -6.07 17.59 15.10
C GLU A 201 -4.92 17.32 14.14
N VAL A 202 -4.85 16.11 13.59
CA VAL A 202 -3.69 15.66 12.81
C VAL A 202 -3.62 16.31 11.43
N VAL A 203 -4.73 16.35 10.68
CA VAL A 203 -4.72 16.79 9.26
C VAL A 203 -4.19 18.21 9.01
N ASN A 204 -4.06 19.02 10.07
CA ASN A 204 -3.51 20.38 10.01
C ASN A 204 -2.32 20.61 10.93
N SER A 205 -1.91 19.60 11.72
CA SER A 205 -1.00 19.85 12.86
C SER A 205 0.47 19.98 12.49
N GLU A 206 0.89 19.57 11.30
CA GLU A 206 2.32 19.44 10.91
C GLU A 206 3.15 18.50 11.80
N LYS A 207 2.54 17.91 12.83
CA LYS A 207 3.26 17.09 13.84
C LYS A 207 3.22 15.60 13.55
N ASN A 208 2.13 15.15 12.95
CA ASN A 208 1.89 13.74 12.69
C ASN A 208 1.16 13.57 11.36
N PHE A 209 1.27 12.37 10.79
CA PHE A 209 0.41 11.86 9.73
C PHE A 209 -0.38 10.67 10.23
N LEU A 210 -1.52 10.37 9.59
CA LEU A 210 -2.31 9.17 9.87
C LEU A 210 -2.22 8.21 8.70
N VAL A 211 -1.84 6.95 9.00
CA VAL A 211 -1.88 5.84 8.06
C VAL A 211 -2.86 4.80 8.59
N LEU A 212 -3.90 4.53 7.83
CA LEU A 212 -4.94 3.57 8.22
C LEU A 212 -4.65 2.18 7.65
N ASN A 213 -4.94 1.17 8.45
CA ASN A 213 -5.08 -0.22 8.01
C ASN A 213 -6.52 -0.66 8.23
N TYR A 214 -7.23 -0.97 7.16
CA TYR A 214 -8.67 -1.23 7.18
C TYR A 214 -9.05 -2.36 6.22
N ASP A 215 -10.23 -2.92 6.40
CA ASP A 215 -10.78 -3.90 5.46
C ASP A 215 -11.33 -3.19 4.22
N HIS A 216 -10.88 -3.61 3.05
CA HIS A 216 -11.26 -3.03 1.76
C HIS A 216 -12.57 -3.63 1.19
N SER A 217 -13.25 -4.49 1.92
CA SER A 217 -14.44 -5.21 1.45
C SER A 217 -15.64 -4.31 1.12
N TYR A 218 -15.65 -3.05 1.58
CA TYR A 218 -16.68 -2.08 1.22
C TYR A 218 -16.77 -1.79 -0.30
N LYS A 219 -15.76 -2.14 -1.07
CA LYS A 219 -15.77 -2.07 -2.55
C LYS A 219 -15.80 -3.46 -3.20
N SER A 220 -16.33 -4.47 -2.53
CA SER A 220 -16.26 -5.87 -3.00
C SER A 220 -14.82 -6.38 -3.18
N LEU A 221 -13.85 -5.70 -2.58
CA LEU A 221 -12.45 -6.08 -2.58
C LEU A 221 -12.15 -6.75 -1.23
N MET A 222 -11.58 -7.93 -1.30
CA MET A 222 -11.27 -8.68 -0.08
C MET A 222 -9.88 -8.33 0.43
N GLY A 223 -9.73 -8.29 1.76
CA GLY A 223 -8.45 -8.17 2.43
C GLY A 223 -8.15 -6.80 3.03
N GLY A 224 -7.07 -6.76 3.81
CA GLY A 224 -6.57 -5.53 4.42
C GLY A 224 -5.94 -4.60 3.40
N HIS A 225 -6.09 -3.30 3.65
CA HIS A 225 -5.50 -2.26 2.82
C HIS A 225 -4.91 -1.15 3.69
N PHE A 226 -3.95 -0.42 3.13
CA PHE A 226 -3.35 0.74 3.77
C PHE A 226 -3.53 1.98 2.90
N SER A 227 -3.87 3.09 3.55
CA SER A 227 -3.86 4.41 2.90
C SER A 227 -3.58 5.50 3.92
N PRO A 228 -2.83 6.55 3.57
CA PRO A 228 -2.76 7.75 4.39
C PRO A 228 -4.02 8.60 4.24
N ILE A 229 -4.40 9.29 5.33
CA ILE A 229 -5.42 10.35 5.31
C ILE A 229 -4.75 11.66 4.92
N ALA A 230 -5.40 12.45 4.06
CA ALA A 230 -4.88 13.72 3.58
C ALA A 230 -5.74 14.94 3.91
N ALA A 231 -7.04 14.76 4.13
CA ALA A 231 -7.97 15.84 4.45
C ALA A 231 -9.18 15.32 5.24
N TYR A 232 -9.88 16.25 5.89
CA TYR A 232 -11.14 15.99 6.59
C TYR A 232 -12.20 17.04 6.25
N ASP A 233 -13.36 16.60 5.81
CA ASP A 233 -14.53 17.44 5.59
C ASP A 233 -15.53 17.26 6.73
N GLU A 234 -15.60 18.25 7.61
CA GLU A 234 -16.48 18.22 8.78
C GLU A 234 -17.97 18.13 8.41
N LYS A 235 -18.38 18.81 7.33
CA LYS A 235 -19.80 18.84 6.92
C LYS A 235 -20.34 17.46 6.55
N SER A 236 -19.53 16.62 5.92
CA SER A 236 -19.90 15.24 5.56
C SER A 236 -19.31 14.18 6.48
N ASP A 237 -18.60 14.60 7.54
CA ASP A 237 -17.86 13.72 8.45
C ASP A 237 -17.00 12.68 7.68
N SER A 238 -16.26 13.17 6.67
CA SER A 238 -15.54 12.31 5.76
C SER A 238 -14.06 12.64 5.68
N VAL A 239 -13.23 11.62 5.48
CA VAL A 239 -11.79 11.77 5.23
C VAL A 239 -11.46 11.53 3.76
N LEU A 240 -10.50 12.29 3.24
CA LEU A 240 -9.88 12.02 1.95
C LEU A 240 -8.75 11.01 2.15
N MET A 241 -8.91 9.86 1.55
CA MET A 241 -7.89 8.82 1.54
C MET A 241 -7.10 8.87 0.25
N LEU A 242 -5.78 8.97 0.35
CA LEU A 242 -4.88 8.80 -0.79
C LEU A 242 -4.71 7.30 -1.04
N ASP A 243 -5.72 6.70 -1.69
CA ASP A 243 -5.72 5.27 -1.96
C ASP A 243 -4.56 4.89 -2.88
N VAL A 244 -3.62 4.11 -2.36
CA VAL A 244 -2.42 3.70 -3.10
C VAL A 244 -2.70 2.63 -4.16
N ALA A 245 -3.90 2.03 -4.17
CA ALA A 245 -4.34 1.09 -5.20
C ALA A 245 -4.90 1.82 -6.44
N ALA A 246 -4.16 2.79 -6.99
CA ALA A 246 -4.60 3.63 -8.11
C ALA A 246 -5.00 2.82 -9.37
N HIS A 247 -4.56 1.57 -9.50
CA HIS A 247 -5.00 0.66 -10.56
C HIS A 247 -6.45 0.18 -10.41
N ARG A 248 -7.07 0.42 -9.25
CA ARG A 248 -8.45 0.01 -8.93
C ARG A 248 -9.34 1.18 -8.56
N ASN A 249 -8.79 2.15 -7.84
CA ASN A 249 -9.56 3.22 -7.23
C ASN A 249 -8.87 4.57 -7.46
N PRO A 250 -9.63 5.64 -7.74
CA PRO A 250 -9.15 7.00 -7.51
C PRO A 250 -9.00 7.24 -6.00
N TRP A 251 -8.46 8.38 -5.60
CA TRP A 251 -8.61 8.86 -4.23
C TRP A 251 -10.09 9.04 -3.90
N ILE A 252 -10.46 8.80 -2.65
CA ILE A 252 -11.86 8.77 -2.24
C ILE A 252 -12.10 9.50 -0.94
N TRP A 253 -13.26 10.13 -0.88
CA TRP A 253 -13.87 10.54 0.37
C TRP A 253 -14.70 9.38 0.91
N ILE A 254 -14.47 9.03 2.16
CA ILE A 254 -15.21 8.00 2.89
C ILE A 254 -15.67 8.57 4.23
N ASN A 255 -16.89 8.22 4.67
CA ASN A 255 -17.36 8.62 5.97
C ASN A 255 -16.47 8.06 7.08
N LEU A 256 -16.21 8.86 8.10
CA LEU A 256 -15.29 8.50 9.18
C LEU A 256 -15.77 7.28 9.98
N SER A 257 -17.08 7.18 10.23
CA SER A 257 -17.66 6.03 10.89
C SER A 257 -17.46 4.75 10.08
N ASP A 258 -17.62 4.82 8.75
CA ASP A 258 -17.47 3.65 7.88
C ASP A 258 -16.02 3.14 7.86
N VAL A 259 -15.04 4.04 7.73
CA VAL A 259 -13.63 3.62 7.78
C VAL A 259 -13.21 3.13 9.17
N PHE A 260 -13.79 3.70 10.26
CA PHE A 260 -13.54 3.25 11.61
C PHE A 260 -14.07 1.83 11.85
N HIS A 261 -15.26 1.51 11.34
CA HIS A 261 -15.77 0.15 11.31
C HIS A 261 -14.88 -0.79 10.50
N ALA A 262 -14.40 -0.35 9.33
CA ALA A 262 -13.51 -1.16 8.50
C ALA A 262 -12.15 -1.45 9.19
N MET A 263 -11.72 -0.60 10.13
CA MET A 263 -10.57 -0.86 11.00
C MET A 263 -10.88 -1.84 12.13
N ASN A 264 -12.13 -1.93 12.59
CA ASN A 264 -12.57 -2.90 13.61
C ASN A 264 -12.71 -4.32 13.04
N THR A 265 -11.72 -4.76 12.30
CA THR A 265 -11.64 -6.08 11.67
C THR A 265 -10.29 -6.71 11.95
N LYS A 266 -10.22 -8.03 11.94
CA LYS A 266 -8.95 -8.74 12.15
C LYS A 266 -8.11 -8.79 10.87
N ASN A 267 -6.78 -8.85 11.05
CA ASN A 267 -5.85 -9.11 9.97
C ASN A 267 -6.08 -10.49 9.34
N TYR A 268 -5.40 -10.77 8.24
CA TYR A 268 -5.55 -12.05 7.51
C TYR A 268 -5.29 -13.29 8.39
N ALA A 269 -4.35 -13.20 9.31
CA ALA A 269 -4.02 -14.30 10.21
C ALA A 269 -5.02 -14.46 11.37
N GLY A 270 -5.96 -13.53 11.55
CA GLY A 270 -6.90 -13.53 12.68
C GLY A 270 -6.26 -13.21 14.02
N THR A 271 -4.99 -12.80 14.03
CA THR A 271 -4.17 -12.65 15.25
C THR A 271 -4.23 -11.25 15.87
N SER A 272 -4.51 -10.22 15.09
CA SER A 272 -4.61 -8.85 15.57
C SER A 272 -5.70 -8.08 14.84
N TYR A 273 -6.21 -7.03 15.49
CA TYR A 273 -7.12 -6.08 14.85
C TYR A 273 -6.34 -5.11 13.97
N ARG A 274 -6.99 -4.64 12.91
CA ARG A 274 -6.54 -3.50 12.14
C ARG A 274 -6.69 -2.22 12.97
N GLY A 275 -6.32 -1.11 12.39
CA GLY A 275 -6.37 0.17 13.09
C GLY A 275 -5.59 1.23 12.35
N TYR A 276 -4.83 2.05 13.07
CA TYR A 276 -4.10 3.16 12.47
C TYR A 276 -2.76 3.42 13.16
N LEU A 277 -1.87 4.04 12.40
CA LEU A 277 -0.61 4.57 12.89
C LEU A 277 -0.70 6.10 12.94
N ILE A 278 -0.35 6.65 14.09
CA ILE A 278 -0.02 8.08 14.25
C ILE A 278 1.48 8.19 14.03
N VAL A 279 1.88 8.75 12.89
CA VAL A 279 3.28 8.77 12.45
C VAL A 279 3.86 10.16 12.66
N SER A 280 4.87 10.27 13.50
CA SER A 280 5.55 11.55 13.79
C SER A 280 6.23 12.12 12.56
N THR A 281 6.05 13.41 12.30
CA THR A 281 6.78 14.12 11.23
C THR A 281 8.25 14.37 11.57
N LYS A 282 8.67 14.13 12.82
CA LYS A 282 10.07 14.27 13.26
C LYS A 282 10.80 12.94 13.16
N LEU A 283 11.99 12.96 12.58
CA LEU A 283 12.91 11.83 12.64
C LEU A 283 13.44 11.65 14.06
N ALA A 284 13.68 10.39 14.44
CA ALA A 284 14.41 10.10 15.67
C ALA A 284 15.87 10.56 15.50
N LYS A 285 16.38 11.25 16.52
CA LYS A 285 17.80 11.63 16.59
C LYS A 285 18.65 10.40 16.85
#